data_e5e075ef8e6d22fd929b3b51422fb969
#
_entry.id   e5e075ef8e6d22fd929b3b51422fb969
#
_cell.length_a   1.000
_cell.length_b   1.000
_cell.length_c   1.000
_cell.angle_alpha   90.00
_cell.angle_beta   90.00
_cell.angle_gamma   90.00
#
_symmetry.space_group_name_H-M   'P 1'
#
loop_
_entity.id
_entity.type
_entity.pdbx_description
1 polymer ?
#
loop_
_entity_poly.entity_id
_entity_poly.type
_entity_poly.pdbx_seq_one_letter_code
_entity_poly.pdbx_strand_id
1 'polypeptide(L)'
;MYERPDVPKDSPHRNLIAVIVLVVVIVAIGVLVTTLWDLANANSVLGSSDLGSAVESTIPAEESIWDQAEATGLTATGDEIETVLFAVASDDSEGSLATAYLAVLNNTQGTAKLLQFAPDEWIQAGEENLSVADWYAQKGAAGLASAISGSAVVPVSHIVVMTQGGWDSLMSIASKGSSALQSQSRKLIKGITQTDMDAMELVDIAQRAVTNGASSDSIAGVAANEVTDEEGTTHLQVDPAQLALAVGTLA
;
A
#
# COMPACT_ATOMS: atom_id res chain seq x y z
N MET A 1 28.72 -20.09 73.52
CA MET A 1 27.77 -19.44 72.61
C MET A 1 28.52 -19.25 71.31
N TYR A 2 28.20 -20.01 70.28
CA TYR A 2 28.91 -19.99 68.98
C TYR A 2 28.26 -18.90 68.12
N GLU A 3 28.93 -17.77 67.91
CA GLU A 3 28.48 -16.78 66.90
C GLU A 3 28.81 -17.34 65.54
N ARG A 4 27.77 -17.49 64.68
CA ARG A 4 27.96 -17.79 63.26
C ARG A 4 28.40 -16.56 62.52
N PRO A 5 29.60 -16.51 61.87
CA PRO A 5 30.13 -15.31 61.22
C PRO A 5 29.50 -15.02 59.84
N ASP A 6 28.47 -15.72 59.42
CA ASP A 6 27.96 -15.70 58.04
C ASP A 6 26.59 -15.06 57.84
N VAL A 7 26.12 -14.22 58.78
CA VAL A 7 24.91 -13.46 58.55
C VAL A 7 25.29 -12.07 57.98
N PRO A 8 25.04 -11.79 56.72
CA PRO A 8 25.30 -10.45 56.15
C PRO A 8 24.51 -9.43 56.93
N LYS A 9 25.20 -8.37 57.43
CA LYS A 9 24.55 -7.25 58.09
C LYS A 9 23.54 -6.59 57.17
N ASP A 10 22.30 -6.44 57.60
CA ASP A 10 21.26 -5.75 56.85
C ASP A 10 21.70 -4.31 56.55
N SER A 11 21.95 -3.98 55.29
CA SER A 11 22.21 -2.60 54.89
C SER A 11 20.88 -1.84 54.87
N PRO A 12 20.81 -0.61 55.43
CA PRO A 12 19.58 0.18 55.55
C PRO A 12 18.96 0.52 54.17
N HIS A 13 19.70 0.33 53.07
CA HIS A 13 19.24 0.62 51.71
C HIS A 13 18.90 -0.61 50.87
N ARG A 14 19.01 -1.83 51.45
CA ARG A 14 18.78 -3.08 50.72
C ARG A 14 17.36 -3.16 50.12
N ASN A 15 16.35 -2.74 50.86
CA ASN A 15 14.97 -2.72 50.39
C ASN A 15 14.75 -1.62 49.35
N LEU A 16 15.40 -0.46 49.48
CA LEU A 16 15.32 0.60 48.49
C LEU A 16 15.98 0.19 47.16
N ILE A 17 17.15 -0.44 47.22
CA ILE A 17 17.85 -0.98 46.04
C ILE A 17 17.00 -2.08 45.37
N ALA A 18 16.39 -2.98 46.14
CA ALA A 18 15.51 -4.01 45.60
C ALA A 18 14.28 -3.42 44.89
N VAL A 19 13.67 -2.36 45.42
CA VAL A 19 12.55 -1.67 44.79
C VAL A 19 13.00 -0.97 43.50
N ILE A 20 14.13 -0.30 43.49
CA ILE A 20 14.68 0.37 42.29
C ILE A 20 14.95 -0.69 41.18
N VAL A 21 15.61 -1.79 41.52
CA VAL A 21 15.89 -2.86 40.58
C VAL A 21 14.59 -3.45 40.03
N LEU A 22 13.60 -3.68 40.88
CA LEU A 22 12.28 -4.19 40.46
C LEU A 22 11.59 -3.23 39.47
N VAL A 23 11.61 -1.91 39.76
CA VAL A 23 11.02 -0.89 38.86
C VAL A 23 11.76 -0.86 37.53
N VAL A 24 13.09 -0.89 37.51
CA VAL A 24 13.88 -0.93 36.28
C VAL A 24 13.57 -2.20 35.45
N VAL A 25 13.43 -3.34 36.09
CA VAL A 25 13.08 -4.60 35.41
C VAL A 25 11.65 -4.53 34.83
N ILE A 26 10.69 -3.97 35.58
CA ILE A 26 9.31 -3.80 35.07
C ILE A 26 9.27 -2.86 33.88
N VAL A 27 10.00 -1.73 33.93
CA VAL A 27 10.11 -0.79 32.80
C VAL A 27 10.78 -1.45 31.60
N ALA A 28 11.87 -2.20 31.81
CA ALA A 28 12.56 -2.91 30.73
C ALA A 28 11.66 -3.98 30.07
N ILE A 29 10.90 -4.74 30.88
CA ILE A 29 9.92 -5.71 30.36
C ILE A 29 8.80 -4.98 29.61
N GLY A 30 8.29 -3.87 30.13
CA GLY A 30 7.27 -3.06 29.44
C GLY A 30 7.73 -2.58 28.07
N VAL A 31 8.95 -2.04 27.98
CA VAL A 31 9.54 -1.62 26.70
C VAL A 31 9.74 -2.80 25.75
N LEU A 32 10.19 -3.96 26.27
CA LEU A 32 10.40 -5.15 25.47
C LEU A 32 9.08 -5.71 24.94
N VAL A 33 8.03 -5.74 25.77
CA VAL A 33 6.68 -6.20 25.36
C VAL A 33 6.11 -5.27 24.30
N THR A 34 6.20 -3.95 24.46
CA THR A 34 5.70 -3.00 23.45
C THR A 34 6.47 -3.11 22.13
N THR A 35 7.80 -3.27 22.17
CA THR A 35 8.60 -3.44 20.94
C THR A 35 8.33 -4.75 20.25
N LEU A 36 8.12 -5.86 21.00
CA LEU A 36 7.74 -7.15 20.42
C LEU A 36 6.32 -7.14 19.87
N TRP A 37 5.40 -6.42 20.53
CA TRP A 37 4.02 -6.25 20.06
C TRP A 37 3.98 -5.44 18.77
N ASP A 38 4.71 -4.33 18.71
CA ASP A 38 4.83 -3.50 17.50
C ASP A 38 5.46 -4.29 16.34
N LEU A 39 6.47 -5.13 16.62
CA LEU A 39 7.12 -5.99 15.63
C LEU A 39 6.17 -7.12 15.15
N ALA A 40 5.44 -7.75 16.07
CA ALA A 40 4.48 -8.80 15.74
C ALA A 40 3.30 -8.23 14.92
N ASN A 41 2.82 -7.04 15.28
CA ASN A 41 1.75 -6.36 14.55
C ASN A 41 2.22 -5.92 13.15
N ALA A 42 3.45 -5.39 13.03
CA ALA A 42 4.03 -5.08 11.73
C ALA A 42 4.15 -6.33 10.84
N ASN A 43 4.60 -7.46 11.39
CA ASN A 43 4.70 -8.72 10.65
C ASN A 43 3.33 -9.30 10.24
N SER A 44 2.25 -9.00 10.96
CA SER A 44 0.89 -9.44 10.58
C SER A 44 0.27 -8.57 9.48
N VAL A 45 0.78 -7.36 9.30
CA VAL A 45 0.33 -6.39 8.29
C VAL A 45 1.10 -6.54 6.98
N LEU A 46 2.38 -6.92 7.07
CA LEU A 46 3.28 -7.10 5.94
C LEU A 46 3.26 -8.55 5.43
N GLY A 47 3.43 -8.74 4.13
CA GLY A 47 3.53 -10.07 3.52
C GLY A 47 2.22 -10.87 3.57
N SER A 48 1.07 -10.21 3.37
CA SER A 48 -0.23 -10.87 3.34
C SER A 48 -0.31 -11.88 2.18
N SER A 49 -0.46 -13.17 2.50
CA SER A 49 -0.59 -14.23 1.50
C SER A 49 -1.84 -14.08 0.63
N ASP A 50 -2.92 -13.53 1.19
CA ASP A 50 -4.17 -13.33 0.47
C ASP A 50 -4.01 -12.26 -0.61
N LEU A 51 -3.33 -11.15 -0.28
CA LEU A 51 -3.00 -10.11 -1.27
C LEU A 51 -1.95 -10.60 -2.27
N GLY A 52 -0.93 -11.35 -1.85
CA GLY A 52 0.06 -11.95 -2.73
C GLY A 52 -0.56 -12.87 -3.78
N SER A 53 -1.49 -13.73 -3.37
CA SER A 53 -2.24 -14.61 -4.31
C SER A 53 -3.12 -13.81 -5.27
N ALA A 54 -3.71 -12.70 -4.81
CA ALA A 54 -4.48 -11.81 -5.67
C ALA A 54 -3.58 -11.13 -6.71
N VAL A 55 -2.43 -10.62 -6.29
CA VAL A 55 -1.42 -10.00 -7.17
C VAL A 55 -0.98 -10.97 -8.28
N GLU A 56 -0.66 -12.22 -7.95
CA GLU A 56 -0.30 -13.22 -8.96
C GLU A 56 -1.38 -13.38 -10.04
N SER A 57 -2.66 -13.24 -9.68
CA SER A 57 -3.78 -13.34 -10.61
C SER A 57 -4.01 -12.08 -11.44
N THR A 58 -3.42 -10.95 -11.07
CA THR A 58 -3.57 -9.65 -11.75
C THR A 58 -2.48 -9.35 -12.77
N ILE A 59 -1.45 -10.18 -12.87
CA ILE A 59 -0.41 -10.03 -13.90
C ILE A 59 -1.00 -10.49 -15.24
N PRO A 60 -1.23 -9.58 -16.21
CA PRO A 60 -1.79 -9.97 -17.49
C PRO A 60 -0.85 -10.89 -18.26
N ALA A 61 -1.40 -11.85 -18.97
CA ALA A 61 -0.62 -12.57 -19.94
C ALA A 61 -0.16 -11.61 -21.06
N GLU A 62 1.04 -11.79 -21.56
CA GLU A 62 1.61 -10.95 -22.64
C GLU A 62 0.66 -10.93 -23.87
N GLU A 63 0.06 -12.08 -24.22
CA GLU A 63 -0.92 -12.22 -25.28
C GLU A 63 -2.14 -11.29 -25.08
N SER A 64 -2.62 -11.14 -23.84
CA SER A 64 -3.76 -10.25 -23.53
C SER A 64 -3.44 -8.78 -23.77
N ILE A 65 -2.19 -8.35 -23.56
CA ILE A 65 -1.75 -6.98 -23.85
C ILE A 65 -1.71 -6.75 -25.37
N TRP A 66 -1.24 -7.73 -26.14
CA TRP A 66 -1.25 -7.66 -27.61
C TRP A 66 -2.66 -7.64 -28.18
N ASP A 67 -3.57 -8.46 -27.67
CA ASP A 67 -4.98 -8.48 -28.07
C ASP A 67 -5.66 -7.14 -27.80
N GLN A 68 -5.38 -6.52 -26.66
CA GLN A 68 -5.90 -5.18 -26.35
C GLN A 68 -5.31 -4.13 -27.28
N ALA A 69 -4.02 -4.19 -27.58
CA ALA A 69 -3.36 -3.29 -28.52
C ALA A 69 -4.05 -3.35 -29.91
N GLU A 70 -4.31 -4.56 -30.43
CA GLU A 70 -4.99 -4.76 -31.70
C GLU A 70 -6.43 -4.21 -31.65
N ALA A 71 -7.18 -4.52 -30.58
CA ALA A 71 -8.57 -4.06 -30.43
C ALA A 71 -8.71 -2.54 -30.35
N THR A 72 -7.71 -1.84 -29.79
CA THR A 72 -7.71 -0.37 -29.63
C THR A 72 -7.01 0.36 -30.77
N GLY A 73 -6.30 -0.33 -31.64
CA GLY A 73 -5.45 0.26 -32.69
C GLY A 73 -4.18 0.92 -32.14
N LEU A 74 -3.80 0.58 -30.92
CA LEU A 74 -2.58 1.03 -30.23
C LEU A 74 -1.48 -0.03 -30.37
N THR A 75 -0.30 0.26 -29.85
CA THR A 75 0.85 -0.65 -29.90
C THR A 75 1.27 -1.03 -28.47
N ALA A 76 1.50 -2.31 -28.22
CA ALA A 76 2.10 -2.76 -26.97
C ALA A 76 3.54 -2.26 -26.86
N THR A 77 3.91 -1.65 -25.73
CA THR A 77 5.23 -1.04 -25.56
C THR A 77 6.34 -2.07 -25.32
N GLY A 78 6.01 -3.18 -24.64
CA GLY A 78 6.99 -4.14 -24.14
C GLY A 78 7.85 -3.58 -23.01
N ASP A 79 7.49 -2.44 -22.44
CA ASP A 79 8.19 -1.87 -21.29
C ASP A 79 7.98 -2.71 -20.03
N GLU A 80 9.00 -2.77 -19.17
CA GLU A 80 8.92 -3.39 -17.86
C GLU A 80 8.21 -2.43 -16.89
N ILE A 81 6.93 -2.71 -16.65
CA ILE A 81 6.06 -1.91 -15.80
C ILE A 81 5.84 -2.63 -14.48
N GLU A 82 6.09 -1.94 -13.39
CA GLU A 82 5.77 -2.35 -12.03
C GLU A 82 4.76 -1.36 -11.44
N THR A 83 3.73 -1.86 -10.78
CA THR A 83 2.68 -1.01 -10.24
C THR A 83 2.37 -1.35 -8.80
N VAL A 84 1.97 -0.35 -8.02
CA VAL A 84 1.51 -0.51 -6.65
C VAL A 84 0.16 0.15 -6.50
N LEU A 85 -0.86 -0.63 -6.16
CA LEU A 85 -2.17 -0.13 -5.82
C LEU A 85 -2.21 0.27 -4.34
N PHE A 86 -2.39 1.56 -4.08
CA PHE A 86 -2.67 2.10 -2.75
C PHE A 86 -4.17 2.25 -2.57
N ALA A 87 -4.79 1.42 -1.75
CA ALA A 87 -6.16 1.58 -1.30
C ALA A 87 -6.16 2.37 0.01
N VAL A 88 -6.58 3.63 -0.05
CA VAL A 88 -6.61 4.53 1.11
C VAL A 88 -7.99 4.45 1.75
N ALA A 89 -8.04 3.84 2.92
CA ALA A 89 -9.28 3.70 3.69
C ALA A 89 -9.67 5.05 4.33
N SER A 90 -10.98 5.29 4.41
CA SER A 90 -11.51 6.46 5.11
C SER A 90 -11.35 6.31 6.63
N ASP A 91 -10.92 7.37 7.29
CA ASP A 91 -10.85 7.42 8.76
C ASP A 91 -12.25 7.53 9.40
N ASP A 92 -13.25 7.98 8.63
CA ASP A 92 -14.60 8.26 9.13
C ASP A 92 -15.53 7.04 9.16
N SER A 93 -15.21 5.99 8.39
CA SER A 93 -16.03 4.78 8.31
C SER A 93 -15.20 3.54 8.04
N GLU A 94 -15.26 2.59 8.96
CA GLU A 94 -14.56 1.31 8.88
C GLU A 94 -14.96 0.55 7.60
N GLY A 95 -13.98 0.18 6.79
CA GLY A 95 -14.20 -0.58 5.56
C GLY A 95 -14.58 0.24 4.32
N SER A 96 -14.64 1.57 4.39
CA SER A 96 -14.87 2.42 3.23
C SER A 96 -13.57 2.95 2.63
N LEU A 97 -13.56 3.12 1.31
CA LEU A 97 -12.45 3.69 0.56
C LEU A 97 -12.61 5.21 0.47
N ALA A 98 -11.57 5.96 0.84
CA ALA A 98 -11.50 7.40 0.59
C ALA A 98 -11.06 7.68 -0.84
N THR A 99 -10.05 6.96 -1.32
CA THR A 99 -9.51 7.07 -2.68
C THR A 99 -8.57 5.90 -2.97
N ALA A 100 -8.30 5.64 -4.24
CA ALA A 100 -7.27 4.70 -4.64
C ALA A 100 -6.23 5.40 -5.53
N TYR A 101 -4.97 4.98 -5.40
CA TYR A 101 -3.89 5.45 -6.27
C TYR A 101 -3.16 4.26 -6.85
N LEU A 102 -2.80 4.35 -8.12
CA LEU A 102 -1.90 3.42 -8.78
C LEU A 102 -0.56 4.12 -9.01
N ALA A 103 0.46 3.75 -8.24
CA ALA A 103 1.82 4.12 -8.55
C ALA A 103 2.32 3.25 -9.70
N VAL A 104 2.82 3.89 -10.74
CA VAL A 104 3.34 3.25 -11.94
C VAL A 104 4.82 3.55 -12.05
N LEU A 105 5.65 2.50 -12.04
CA LEU A 105 7.09 2.57 -12.25
C LEU A 105 7.39 1.93 -13.61
N ASN A 106 7.84 2.74 -14.57
CA ASN A 106 8.35 2.22 -15.83
C ASN A 106 9.87 2.01 -15.68
N ASN A 107 10.29 0.78 -15.42
CA ASN A 107 11.68 0.42 -15.19
C ASN A 107 12.53 0.55 -16.48
N THR A 108 11.92 0.39 -17.65
CA THR A 108 12.59 0.56 -18.95
C THR A 108 12.95 2.03 -19.20
N GLN A 109 12.02 2.95 -18.88
CA GLN A 109 12.21 4.38 -19.15
C GLN A 109 12.77 5.14 -17.94
N GLY A 110 12.81 4.53 -16.75
CA GLY A 110 13.24 5.17 -15.51
C GLY A 110 12.30 6.31 -15.08
N THR A 111 11.00 6.14 -15.27
CA THR A 111 9.98 7.14 -14.90
C THR A 111 8.98 6.56 -13.91
N ALA A 112 8.43 7.43 -13.08
CA ALA A 112 7.33 7.04 -12.18
C ALA A 112 6.27 8.13 -12.11
N LYS A 113 5.01 7.72 -11.92
CA LYS A 113 3.84 8.59 -11.80
C LYS A 113 2.80 8.00 -10.88
N LEU A 114 1.88 8.83 -10.42
CA LEU A 114 0.73 8.42 -9.61
C LEU A 114 -0.55 8.71 -10.38
N LEU A 115 -1.39 7.69 -10.53
CA LEU A 115 -2.74 7.79 -11.10
C LEU A 115 -3.75 7.70 -9.96
N GLN A 116 -4.69 8.61 -9.91
CA GLN A 116 -5.75 8.65 -8.90
C GLN A 116 -7.06 8.14 -9.48
N PHE A 117 -7.71 7.24 -8.77
CA PHE A 117 -9.08 6.80 -9.00
C PHE A 117 -9.99 7.47 -7.98
N ALA A 118 -10.97 8.21 -8.45
CA ALA A 118 -11.99 8.75 -7.55
C ALA A 118 -12.93 7.62 -7.10
N PRO A 119 -13.45 7.67 -5.85
CA PRO A 119 -14.27 6.58 -5.31
C PRO A 119 -15.59 6.36 -6.07
N ASP A 120 -16.09 7.39 -6.75
CA ASP A 120 -17.31 7.38 -7.55
C ASP A 120 -17.08 7.06 -9.05
N GLU A 121 -15.85 6.91 -9.49
CA GLU A 121 -15.54 6.39 -10.82
C GLU A 121 -15.87 4.91 -10.90
N TRP A 122 -16.41 4.48 -12.03
CA TRP A 122 -16.83 3.10 -12.28
C TRP A 122 -15.80 2.33 -13.08
N ILE A 123 -15.63 1.06 -12.74
CA ILE A 123 -14.74 0.13 -13.43
C ILE A 123 -15.57 -1.06 -13.87
N GLN A 124 -15.56 -1.33 -15.16
CA GLN A 124 -16.14 -2.56 -15.71
C GLN A 124 -15.08 -3.64 -15.78
N ALA A 125 -15.30 -4.75 -15.08
CA ALA A 125 -14.46 -5.93 -15.13
C ALA A 125 -15.30 -7.17 -15.40
N GLY A 126 -15.20 -7.71 -16.61
CA GLY A 126 -16.07 -8.77 -17.10
C GLY A 126 -17.53 -8.30 -17.19
N GLU A 127 -18.43 -9.01 -16.50
CA GLU A 127 -19.87 -8.69 -16.45
C GLU A 127 -20.23 -7.70 -15.33
N GLU A 128 -19.31 -7.43 -14.40
CA GLU A 128 -19.55 -6.56 -13.26
C GLU A 128 -19.09 -5.14 -13.57
N ASN A 129 -19.94 -4.17 -13.24
CA ASN A 129 -19.66 -2.74 -13.40
C ASN A 129 -20.01 -2.05 -12.06
N LEU A 130 -19.01 -1.67 -11.30
CA LEU A 130 -19.16 -1.09 -9.96
C LEU A 130 -18.27 0.14 -9.80
N SER A 131 -18.65 1.03 -8.88
CA SER A 131 -17.76 2.11 -8.49
C SER A 131 -16.48 1.58 -7.81
N VAL A 132 -15.41 2.36 -7.85
CA VAL A 132 -14.14 2.05 -7.17
C VAL A 132 -14.38 1.77 -5.68
N ALA A 133 -15.25 2.58 -5.04
CA ALA A 133 -15.64 2.39 -3.66
C ALA A 133 -16.40 1.08 -3.44
N ASP A 134 -17.32 0.72 -4.36
CA ASP A 134 -18.10 -0.52 -4.25
C ASP A 134 -17.24 -1.76 -4.50
N TRP A 135 -16.32 -1.71 -5.45
CA TRP A 135 -15.33 -2.78 -5.64
C TRP A 135 -14.56 -3.07 -4.36
N TYR A 136 -14.08 -1.99 -3.70
CA TYR A 136 -13.37 -2.12 -2.44
C TYR A 136 -14.27 -2.61 -1.30
N ALA A 137 -15.46 -2.05 -1.16
CA ALA A 137 -16.39 -2.42 -0.08
C ALA A 137 -16.87 -3.87 -0.16
N GLN A 138 -17.11 -4.38 -1.39
CA GLN A 138 -17.65 -5.73 -1.59
C GLN A 138 -16.57 -6.80 -1.68
N LYS A 139 -15.39 -6.49 -2.24
CA LYS A 139 -14.36 -7.48 -2.57
C LYS A 139 -12.97 -7.14 -2.01
N GLY A 140 -12.88 -6.06 -1.23
CA GLY A 140 -11.61 -5.60 -0.66
C GLY A 140 -10.60 -5.08 -1.68
N ALA A 141 -9.39 -4.82 -1.22
CA ALA A 141 -8.31 -4.31 -2.08
C ALA A 141 -7.91 -5.29 -3.20
N ALA A 142 -7.96 -6.59 -2.92
CA ALA A 142 -7.70 -7.64 -3.91
C ALA A 142 -8.71 -7.61 -5.07
N GLY A 143 -10.00 -7.45 -4.75
CA GLY A 143 -11.05 -7.34 -5.77
C GLY A 143 -10.93 -6.06 -6.61
N LEU A 144 -10.58 -4.93 -5.98
CA LEU A 144 -10.31 -3.69 -6.69
C LEU A 144 -9.09 -3.83 -7.62
N ALA A 145 -8.00 -4.46 -7.17
CA ALA A 145 -6.83 -4.74 -7.99
C ALA A 145 -7.18 -5.60 -9.21
N SER A 146 -7.97 -6.66 -9.00
CA SER A 146 -8.45 -7.54 -10.09
C SER A 146 -9.34 -6.78 -11.08
N ALA A 147 -10.19 -5.85 -10.60
CA ALA A 147 -11.04 -5.04 -11.45
C ALA A 147 -10.21 -4.07 -12.32
N ILE A 148 -9.24 -3.38 -11.74
CA ILE A 148 -8.33 -2.47 -12.45
C ILE A 148 -7.55 -3.25 -13.52
N SER A 149 -6.94 -4.37 -13.14
CA SER A 149 -6.16 -5.20 -14.05
C SER A 149 -7.03 -5.77 -15.16
N GLY A 150 -8.17 -6.34 -14.83
CA GLY A 150 -9.07 -6.98 -15.79
C GLY A 150 -9.74 -6.01 -16.77
N SER A 151 -9.97 -4.75 -16.34
CA SER A 151 -10.59 -3.74 -17.21
C SER A 151 -9.65 -3.25 -18.30
N ALA A 152 -8.39 -2.98 -17.98
CA ALA A 152 -7.46 -2.30 -18.87
C ALA A 152 -6.23 -3.15 -19.24
N VAL A 153 -6.19 -4.43 -18.83
CA VAL A 153 -5.06 -5.34 -19.06
C VAL A 153 -3.73 -4.72 -18.58
N VAL A 154 -3.78 -4.08 -17.40
CA VAL A 154 -2.61 -3.48 -16.76
C VAL A 154 -2.17 -4.33 -15.58
N PRO A 155 -0.87 -4.52 -15.34
CA PRO A 155 -0.41 -5.25 -14.17
C PRO A 155 -0.78 -4.50 -12.90
N VAL A 156 -1.13 -5.22 -11.83
CA VAL A 156 -1.10 -4.73 -10.45
C VAL A 156 -0.09 -5.59 -9.71
N SER A 157 1.14 -5.10 -9.57
CA SER A 157 2.27 -5.88 -9.05
C SER A 157 2.26 -6.00 -7.54
N HIS A 158 1.70 -5.00 -6.85
CA HIS A 158 1.63 -4.95 -5.39
C HIS A 158 0.39 -4.20 -4.92
N ILE A 159 -0.05 -4.50 -3.69
CA ILE A 159 -1.20 -3.88 -3.05
C ILE A 159 -0.81 -3.37 -1.67
N VAL A 160 -1.13 -2.12 -1.37
CA VAL A 160 -0.98 -1.50 -0.05
C VAL A 160 -2.32 -0.94 0.40
N VAL A 161 -2.82 -1.42 1.50
CA VAL A 161 -3.99 -0.83 2.18
C VAL A 161 -3.48 0.03 3.32
N MET A 162 -3.92 1.28 3.39
CA MET A 162 -3.47 2.21 4.41
C MET A 162 -4.56 3.19 4.82
N THR A 163 -4.37 3.82 5.98
CA THR A 163 -5.24 4.90 6.44
C THR A 163 -4.95 6.20 5.70
N GLN A 164 -5.89 7.14 5.72
CA GLN A 164 -5.67 8.48 5.15
C GLN A 164 -4.45 9.16 5.80
N GLY A 165 -4.33 9.10 7.14
CA GLY A 165 -3.17 9.66 7.84
C GLY A 165 -1.85 8.95 7.50
N GLY A 166 -1.90 7.66 7.13
CA GLY A 166 -0.77 6.89 6.58
C GLY A 166 -0.33 7.44 5.23
N TRP A 167 -1.28 7.64 4.32
CA TRP A 167 -1.05 8.24 3.00
C TRP A 167 -0.44 9.64 3.10
N ASP A 168 -1.03 10.52 3.90
CA ASP A 168 -0.53 11.88 4.11
C ASP A 168 0.91 11.89 4.66
N SER A 169 1.21 10.94 5.56
CA SER A 169 2.56 10.75 6.09
C SER A 169 3.53 10.26 5.01
N LEU A 170 3.13 9.31 4.17
CA LEU A 170 3.92 8.82 3.04
C LEU A 170 4.26 9.97 2.09
N MET A 171 3.27 10.74 1.65
CA MET A 171 3.45 11.86 0.72
C MET A 171 4.33 12.97 1.35
N SER A 172 4.13 13.28 2.63
CA SER A 172 4.98 14.24 3.37
C SER A 172 6.43 13.78 3.51
N ILE A 173 6.70 12.48 3.63
CA ILE A 173 8.05 11.93 3.71
C ILE A 173 8.66 11.87 2.30
N ALA A 174 7.90 11.43 1.30
CA ALA A 174 8.32 11.32 -0.09
C ALA A 174 8.75 12.70 -0.65
N SER A 175 8.03 13.77 -0.31
CA SER A 175 8.38 15.15 -0.71
C SER A 175 9.76 15.63 -0.20
N LYS A 176 10.32 14.96 0.81
CA LYS A 176 11.66 15.24 1.36
C LYS A 176 12.76 14.42 0.67
N GLY A 177 12.38 13.58 -0.29
CA GLY A 177 13.29 12.76 -1.09
C GLY A 177 13.55 11.35 -0.53
N SER A 178 14.24 10.55 -1.32
CA SER A 178 14.48 9.12 -1.05
C SER A 178 15.21 8.84 0.28
N SER A 179 16.13 9.72 0.69
CA SER A 179 16.83 9.58 1.98
C SER A 179 15.89 9.69 3.19
N ALA A 180 14.82 10.50 3.08
CA ALA A 180 13.82 10.63 4.13
C ALA A 180 12.96 9.36 4.26
N LEU A 181 12.63 8.70 3.15
CA LEU A 181 11.92 7.41 3.13
C LEU A 181 12.70 6.36 3.91
N GLN A 182 14.00 6.25 3.68
CA GLN A 182 14.85 5.30 4.40
C GLN A 182 14.94 5.59 5.90
N SER A 183 15.17 6.86 6.27
CA SER A 183 15.35 7.25 7.68
C SER A 183 14.06 7.22 8.49
N GLN A 184 12.89 7.33 7.85
CA GLN A 184 11.57 7.38 8.47
C GLN A 184 10.70 6.15 8.14
N SER A 185 11.30 5.06 7.66
CA SER A 185 10.60 3.83 7.24
C SER A 185 9.63 3.27 8.30
N ARG A 186 10.01 3.31 9.59
CA ARG A 186 9.12 2.90 10.69
C ARG A 186 7.82 3.72 10.77
N LYS A 187 7.88 4.99 10.37
CA LYS A 187 6.70 5.86 10.38
C LYS A 187 5.77 5.55 9.21
N LEU A 188 6.34 5.16 8.06
CA LEU A 188 5.59 4.70 6.89
C LEU A 188 4.79 3.45 7.20
N ILE A 189 5.43 2.44 7.79
CA ILE A 189 4.80 1.15 8.11
C ILE A 189 3.61 1.31 9.07
N LYS A 190 3.66 2.26 10.00
CA LYS A 190 2.55 2.49 10.96
C LYS A 190 1.22 2.91 10.32
N GLY A 191 1.26 3.50 9.13
CA GLY A 191 0.06 3.90 8.41
C GLY A 191 -0.53 2.79 7.52
N ILE A 192 0.19 1.68 7.35
CA ILE A 192 -0.23 0.55 6.54
C ILE A 192 -1.05 -0.40 7.39
N THR A 193 -2.18 -0.85 6.87
CA THR A 193 -3.05 -1.83 7.52
C THR A 193 -2.91 -3.22 6.93
N GLN A 194 -2.52 -3.33 5.65
CA GLN A 194 -2.25 -4.60 4.99
C GLN A 194 -1.43 -4.38 3.71
N THR A 195 -0.49 -5.27 3.39
CA THR A 195 0.23 -5.31 2.11
C THR A 195 0.78 -6.72 1.84
N ASP A 196 0.99 -7.07 0.57
CA ASP A 196 1.69 -8.28 0.13
C ASP A 196 3.21 -8.16 0.30
N MET A 197 3.75 -6.95 0.33
CA MET A 197 5.19 -6.66 0.40
C MET A 197 5.77 -6.82 1.81
N ASP A 198 7.05 -7.14 1.88
CA ASP A 198 7.83 -6.98 3.09
C ASP A 198 8.31 -5.51 3.28
N ALA A 199 8.88 -5.23 4.46
CA ALA A 199 9.30 -3.87 4.80
C ALA A 199 10.46 -3.34 3.92
N MET A 200 11.33 -4.21 3.44
CA MET A 200 12.48 -3.81 2.60
C MET A 200 12.02 -3.52 1.17
N GLU A 201 11.18 -4.37 0.63
CA GLU A 201 10.58 -4.24 -0.69
C GLU A 201 9.74 -2.95 -0.79
N LEU A 202 8.89 -2.70 0.21
CA LEU A 202 8.10 -1.46 0.29
C LEU A 202 8.98 -0.20 0.25
N VAL A 203 10.07 -0.17 1.02
CA VAL A 203 10.99 0.98 1.07
C VAL A 203 11.75 1.12 -0.24
N ASP A 204 12.19 0.02 -0.86
CA ASP A 204 12.88 0.02 -2.14
C ASP A 204 12.01 0.58 -3.27
N ILE A 205 10.79 0.08 -3.39
CA ILE A 205 9.82 0.56 -4.38
C ILE A 205 9.52 2.05 -4.17
N ALA A 206 9.27 2.47 -2.92
CA ALA A 206 9.02 3.88 -2.62
C ALA A 206 10.22 4.79 -2.98
N GLN A 207 11.43 4.33 -2.73
CA GLN A 207 12.66 5.07 -3.11
C GLN A 207 12.82 5.15 -4.62
N ARG A 208 12.58 4.06 -5.35
CA ARG A 208 12.62 4.03 -6.81
C ARG A 208 11.55 4.96 -7.40
N ALA A 209 10.33 4.91 -6.89
CA ALA A 209 9.25 5.78 -7.33
C ALA A 209 9.61 7.27 -7.18
N VAL A 210 10.10 7.69 -6.00
CA VAL A 210 10.51 9.09 -5.77
C VAL A 210 11.73 9.48 -6.65
N THR A 211 12.70 8.60 -6.79
CA THR A 211 13.89 8.85 -7.63
C THR A 211 13.52 9.03 -9.10
N ASN A 212 12.51 8.29 -9.56
CA ASN A 212 12.02 8.31 -10.94
C ASN A 212 10.90 9.36 -11.19
N GLY A 213 10.62 10.24 -10.21
CA GLY A 213 9.80 11.43 -10.40
C GLY A 213 8.39 11.36 -9.83
N ALA A 214 8.01 10.28 -9.11
CA ALA A 214 6.74 10.27 -8.40
C ALA A 214 6.74 11.32 -7.28
N SER A 215 5.72 12.18 -7.28
CA SER A 215 5.54 13.24 -6.30
C SER A 215 4.05 13.59 -6.15
N SER A 216 3.71 14.32 -5.08
CA SER A 216 2.35 14.86 -4.91
C SER A 216 1.89 15.76 -6.06
N ASP A 217 2.82 16.43 -6.69
CA ASP A 217 2.53 17.37 -7.78
C ASP A 217 2.34 16.65 -9.14
N SER A 218 2.69 15.35 -9.19
CA SER A 218 2.55 14.51 -10.39
C SER A 218 1.35 13.55 -10.34
N ILE A 219 0.43 13.73 -9.40
CA ILE A 219 -0.81 12.95 -9.33
C ILE A 219 -1.73 13.38 -10.47
N ALA A 220 -2.10 12.43 -11.33
CA ALA A 220 -3.05 12.62 -12.41
C ALA A 220 -4.30 11.77 -12.15
N GLY A 221 -5.48 12.32 -12.35
CA GLY A 221 -6.71 11.53 -12.38
C GLY A 221 -6.70 10.58 -13.56
N VAL A 222 -7.29 9.40 -13.41
CA VAL A 222 -7.51 8.48 -14.52
C VAL A 222 -8.51 9.10 -15.50
N ALA A 223 -8.36 8.80 -16.79
CA ALA A 223 -9.32 9.24 -17.77
C ALA A 223 -10.63 8.45 -17.64
N ALA A 224 -11.75 9.15 -17.57
CA ALA A 224 -13.07 8.56 -17.49
C ALA A 224 -14.03 9.26 -18.47
N ASN A 225 -14.97 8.49 -18.98
CA ASN A 225 -16.01 8.95 -19.89
C ASN A 225 -17.38 8.93 -19.19
N GLU A 226 -18.25 9.89 -19.53
CA GLU A 226 -19.64 9.84 -19.07
C GLU A 226 -20.38 8.70 -19.80
N VAL A 227 -20.96 7.80 -19.02
CA VAL A 227 -21.79 6.69 -19.50
C VAL A 227 -23.14 6.76 -18.81
N THR A 228 -24.21 6.59 -19.54
CA THR A 228 -25.57 6.51 -19.00
C THR A 228 -26.03 5.04 -19.06
N ASP A 229 -26.42 4.50 -17.91
CA ASP A 229 -26.93 3.14 -17.79
C ASP A 229 -28.37 2.98 -18.36
N GLU A 230 -28.89 1.77 -18.34
CA GLU A 230 -30.24 1.47 -18.83
C GLU A 230 -31.34 2.13 -17.98
N GLU A 231 -31.04 2.47 -16.72
CA GLU A 231 -31.94 3.16 -15.81
C GLU A 231 -31.93 4.67 -15.98
N GLY A 232 -31.03 5.20 -16.84
CA GLY A 232 -30.89 6.64 -17.13
C GLY A 232 -30.00 7.39 -16.13
N THR A 233 -29.23 6.65 -15.31
CA THR A 233 -28.23 7.25 -14.40
C THR A 233 -26.90 7.45 -15.13
N THR A 234 -26.33 8.65 -15.01
CA THR A 234 -25.03 8.97 -15.62
C THR A 234 -23.93 8.86 -14.56
N HIS A 235 -22.86 8.16 -14.91
CA HIS A 235 -21.68 7.99 -14.09
C HIS A 235 -20.39 8.14 -14.90
N LEU A 236 -19.26 8.35 -14.25
CA LEU A 236 -17.95 8.39 -14.88
C LEU A 236 -17.38 6.97 -14.95
N GLN A 237 -17.17 6.48 -16.16
CA GLN A 237 -16.59 5.16 -16.42
C GLN A 237 -15.12 5.31 -16.80
N VAL A 238 -14.22 4.64 -16.10
CA VAL A 238 -12.79 4.59 -16.44
C VAL A 238 -12.63 4.09 -17.88
N ASP A 239 -11.83 4.82 -18.67
CA ASP A 239 -11.49 4.43 -20.04
C ASP A 239 -10.33 3.42 -20.01
N PRO A 240 -10.55 2.14 -20.38
CA PRO A 240 -9.52 1.11 -20.32
C PRO A 240 -8.31 1.41 -21.22
N ALA A 241 -8.53 1.95 -22.41
CA ALA A 241 -7.45 2.26 -23.35
C ALA A 241 -6.59 3.42 -22.84
N GLN A 242 -7.23 4.47 -22.30
CA GLN A 242 -6.52 5.59 -21.71
C GLN A 242 -5.79 5.20 -20.43
N LEU A 243 -6.34 4.28 -19.64
CA LEU A 243 -5.64 3.73 -18.47
C LEU A 243 -4.39 2.94 -18.89
N ALA A 244 -4.48 2.08 -19.90
CA ALA A 244 -3.34 1.33 -20.45
C ALA A 244 -2.25 2.28 -21.00
N LEU A 245 -2.64 3.34 -21.72
CA LEU A 245 -1.73 4.41 -22.17
C LEU A 245 -1.10 5.13 -20.97
N ALA A 246 -1.90 5.48 -19.97
CA ALA A 246 -1.41 6.14 -18.77
C ALA A 246 -0.47 5.25 -17.97
N VAL A 247 -0.69 3.96 -17.89
CA VAL A 247 0.23 3.00 -17.26
C VAL A 247 1.48 2.79 -18.12
N GLY A 248 1.35 2.84 -19.44
CA GLY A 248 2.46 2.67 -20.39
C GLY A 248 2.60 1.25 -20.90
N THR A 249 1.58 0.40 -20.74
CA THR A 249 1.50 -0.91 -21.40
C THR A 249 1.21 -0.77 -22.88
N LEU A 250 0.50 0.30 -23.27
CA LEU A 250 0.22 0.68 -24.65
C LEU A 250 0.81 2.06 -24.99
N ALA A 251 1.01 2.30 -26.29
CA ALA A 251 1.49 3.56 -26.89
C ALA A 251 0.80 3.85 -28.23
#